data_399e6d8c2944835dbcc99935068dd586
#
_entry.id   399e6d8c2944835dbcc99935068dd586
#
_cell.length_a   1.000
_cell.length_b   1.000
_cell.length_c   1.000
_cell.angle_alpha   90.00
_cell.angle_beta   90.00
_cell.angle_gamma   90.00
#
_symmetry.space_group_name_H-M   'P 1'
#
loop_
_entity.id
_entity.type
_entity.pdbx_description
1 polymer ?
#
loop_
_entity_poly.entity_id
_entity_poly.type
_entity_poly.pdbx_seq_one_letter_code
_entity_poly.pdbx_strand_id
1 'polypeptide(L)'
;MAVNKENVKIHVSHLKKSFGTLEVLKDISTDIHEGEVVVIIGPSGSGKTTLLRMIAGLETPNSGDIYIDGQRVNDVPAAKRGIGFVFQNYALFRYMTVYDNVAFGLELAKVPKKEIKKRVTELLELTGLSGMEKRYPNQLSGGQRQRVAFARALAPNPQVLLLDEPFAAIDAKVRTELRNWLREMVVKLGITSIFVTHDQDEAVEVADEIIITNHGHIEQMGTPMEIYKSPDTPFVAQFIGRSSIVEHYERLLGFDPVEGATHAVIRPEFVRMSRSEPPQHMSAAERGIVKDVIFRGNHLDVVVDVGGIPIVTERSLEKDPVEIGEKVYVLIYRLYIFDENQTYLVENREMQEGEVFYI
;
A
#
# COMPACT_ATOMS: atom_id res chain seq x y z
N MET A 1 15.61 -6.49 -12.14
CA MET A 1 15.23 -7.41 -13.23
C MET A 1 13.79 -7.06 -13.60
N ALA A 2 13.39 -7.22 -14.86
CA ALA A 2 11.98 -7.02 -15.20
C ALA A 2 11.13 -8.15 -14.56
N VAL A 3 9.96 -7.81 -14.02
CA VAL A 3 8.99 -8.79 -13.50
C VAL A 3 8.60 -9.73 -14.64
N ASN A 4 8.70 -11.02 -14.42
CA ASN A 4 8.29 -12.02 -15.41
C ASN A 4 6.81 -12.32 -15.27
N LYS A 5 5.97 -11.52 -15.91
CA LYS A 5 4.50 -11.66 -15.90
C LYS A 5 3.97 -12.96 -16.53
N GLU A 6 4.83 -13.74 -17.19
CA GLU A 6 4.44 -15.04 -17.74
C GLU A 6 4.48 -16.17 -16.69
N ASN A 7 5.17 -15.98 -15.55
CA ASN A 7 5.33 -17.01 -14.53
C ASN A 7 4.63 -16.63 -13.22
N VAL A 8 3.51 -17.31 -12.95
CA VAL A 8 2.77 -17.17 -11.68
C VAL A 8 3.51 -17.92 -10.58
N LYS A 9 4.03 -17.19 -9.60
CA LYS A 9 4.74 -17.74 -8.44
C LYS A 9 3.79 -18.24 -7.37
N ILE A 10 2.75 -17.45 -7.07
CA ILE A 10 1.72 -17.82 -6.10
C ILE A 10 0.37 -17.63 -6.76
N HIS A 11 -0.45 -18.68 -6.76
CA HIS A 11 -1.84 -18.64 -7.19
C HIS A 11 -2.74 -18.94 -6.00
N VAL A 12 -3.67 -18.06 -5.73
CA VAL A 12 -4.72 -18.19 -4.70
C VAL A 12 -6.06 -18.29 -5.38
N SER A 13 -6.82 -19.35 -5.08
CA SER A 13 -8.09 -19.63 -5.74
C SER A 13 -9.21 -19.81 -4.72
N HIS A 14 -10.22 -18.95 -4.79
CA HIS A 14 -11.46 -19.01 -4.01
C HIS A 14 -11.27 -19.21 -2.50
N LEU A 15 -10.25 -18.52 -1.93
CA LEU A 15 -9.83 -18.71 -0.56
C LEU A 15 -10.80 -18.07 0.42
N LYS A 16 -11.29 -18.87 1.39
CA LYS A 16 -12.20 -18.40 2.44
C LYS A 16 -11.65 -18.73 3.81
N LYS A 17 -11.88 -17.83 4.77
CA LYS A 17 -11.50 -18.03 6.17
C LYS A 17 -12.49 -17.40 7.13
N SER A 18 -12.91 -18.19 8.11
CA SER A 18 -13.74 -17.75 9.23
C SER A 18 -13.12 -18.16 10.55
N PHE A 19 -13.30 -17.35 11.58
CA PHE A 19 -13.01 -17.66 12.97
C PHE A 19 -14.33 -17.65 13.77
N GLY A 20 -14.85 -18.83 14.08
CA GLY A 20 -16.18 -18.97 14.62
C GLY A 20 -17.23 -18.43 13.64
N THR A 21 -18.00 -17.42 14.05
CA THR A 21 -19.02 -16.78 13.20
C THR A 21 -18.48 -15.61 12.39
N LEU A 22 -17.24 -15.16 12.63
CA LEU A 22 -16.63 -14.04 11.93
C LEU A 22 -15.98 -14.52 10.63
N GLU A 23 -16.55 -14.11 9.50
CA GLU A 23 -16.00 -14.34 8.17
C GLU A 23 -14.94 -13.26 7.86
N VAL A 24 -13.66 -13.67 7.80
CA VAL A 24 -12.52 -12.75 7.63
C VAL A 24 -12.08 -12.63 6.18
N LEU A 25 -12.12 -13.72 5.42
CA LEU A 25 -11.88 -13.74 3.99
C LEU A 25 -13.02 -14.41 3.26
N LYS A 26 -13.48 -13.76 2.18
CA LYS A 26 -14.72 -14.09 1.47
C LYS A 26 -14.44 -14.25 -0.01
N ASP A 27 -13.89 -15.40 -0.42
CA ASP A 27 -13.65 -15.69 -1.84
C ASP A 27 -12.51 -14.89 -2.48
N ILE A 28 -11.32 -14.97 -1.87
CA ILE A 28 -10.10 -14.31 -2.40
C ILE A 28 -9.49 -15.16 -3.49
N SER A 29 -9.29 -14.54 -4.66
CA SER A 29 -8.53 -15.10 -5.80
C SER A 29 -7.55 -14.07 -6.31
N THR A 30 -6.28 -14.46 -6.49
CA THR A 30 -5.22 -13.56 -7.00
C THR A 30 -4.01 -14.36 -7.47
N ASP A 31 -3.29 -13.79 -8.43
CA ASP A 31 -2.01 -14.27 -8.92
C ASP A 31 -0.90 -13.31 -8.54
N ILE A 32 0.25 -13.85 -8.13
CA ILE A 32 1.46 -13.09 -7.83
C ILE A 32 2.59 -13.65 -8.69
N HIS A 33 3.26 -12.78 -9.44
CA HIS A 33 4.25 -13.19 -10.42
C HIS A 33 5.66 -13.29 -9.84
N GLU A 34 6.53 -14.03 -10.51
CA GLU A 34 7.89 -14.24 -10.07
C GLU A 34 8.71 -12.94 -10.08
N GLY A 35 9.40 -12.67 -8.95
CA GLY A 35 10.23 -11.48 -8.76
C GLY A 35 9.45 -10.20 -8.45
N GLU A 36 8.13 -10.28 -8.32
CA GLU A 36 7.26 -9.15 -8.05
C GLU A 36 7.24 -8.77 -6.57
N VAL A 37 7.14 -7.48 -6.31
CA VAL A 37 6.90 -6.91 -4.98
C VAL A 37 5.44 -6.50 -4.89
N VAL A 38 4.64 -7.34 -4.25
CA VAL A 38 3.21 -7.09 -4.03
C VAL A 38 2.98 -6.53 -2.65
N VAL A 39 2.18 -5.47 -2.54
CA VAL A 39 1.79 -4.90 -1.25
C VAL A 39 0.29 -5.04 -1.04
N ILE A 40 -0.12 -5.67 0.05
CA ILE A 40 -1.52 -5.81 0.45
C ILE A 40 -1.85 -4.73 1.46
N ILE A 41 -2.80 -3.86 1.10
CA ILE A 41 -3.27 -2.77 1.96
C ILE A 41 -4.79 -2.85 2.17
N GLY A 42 -5.27 -2.14 3.17
CA GLY A 42 -6.70 -2.07 3.49
C GLY A 42 -6.92 -1.69 4.95
N PRO A 43 -8.16 -1.45 5.38
CA PRO A 43 -8.50 -1.14 6.76
C PRO A 43 -8.12 -2.26 7.73
N SER A 44 -8.05 -1.93 9.02
CA SER A 44 -7.88 -2.93 10.07
C SER A 44 -9.03 -3.94 10.03
N GLY A 45 -8.70 -5.23 10.14
CA GLY A 45 -9.71 -6.29 10.06
C GLY A 45 -10.11 -6.73 8.65
N SER A 46 -9.56 -6.17 7.58
CA SER A 46 -9.87 -6.59 6.20
C SER A 46 -9.29 -7.95 5.77
N GLY A 47 -8.55 -8.64 6.65
CA GLY A 47 -8.05 -10.00 6.40
C GLY A 47 -6.61 -10.11 5.90
N LYS A 48 -5.89 -9.01 5.71
CA LYS A 48 -4.50 -8.97 5.15
C LYS A 48 -3.52 -9.94 5.81
N THR A 49 -3.33 -9.80 7.13
CA THR A 49 -2.45 -10.68 7.91
C THR A 49 -2.91 -12.14 7.87
N THR A 50 -4.23 -12.38 7.82
CA THR A 50 -4.79 -13.74 7.71
C THR A 50 -4.43 -14.35 6.37
N LEU A 51 -4.59 -13.62 5.27
CA LEU A 51 -4.19 -14.05 3.93
C LEU A 51 -2.69 -14.37 3.88
N LEU A 52 -1.85 -13.47 4.40
CA LEU A 52 -0.41 -13.65 4.45
C LEU A 52 -0.02 -14.93 5.23
N ARG A 53 -0.67 -15.15 6.39
CA ARG A 53 -0.42 -16.34 7.22
C ARG A 53 -0.89 -17.64 6.58
N MET A 54 -1.97 -17.62 5.81
CA MET A 54 -2.42 -18.80 5.06
C MET A 54 -1.44 -19.15 3.92
N ILE A 55 -0.93 -18.16 3.19
CA ILE A 55 0.13 -18.37 2.18
C ILE A 55 1.37 -18.97 2.85
N ALA A 56 1.75 -18.48 4.02
CA ALA A 56 2.87 -19.01 4.81
C ALA A 56 2.65 -20.43 5.38
N GLY A 57 1.41 -20.91 5.44
CA GLY A 57 1.06 -22.17 6.12
C GLY A 57 1.03 -22.08 7.64
N LEU A 58 0.90 -20.87 8.18
CA LEU A 58 0.73 -20.59 9.60
C LEU A 58 -0.75 -20.59 10.01
N GLU A 59 -1.64 -20.54 9.02
CA GLU A 59 -3.09 -20.62 9.19
C GLU A 59 -3.67 -21.48 8.08
N THR A 60 -4.76 -22.21 8.36
CA THR A 60 -5.40 -23.10 7.39
C THR A 60 -6.67 -22.45 6.84
N PRO A 61 -6.90 -22.42 5.53
CA PRO A 61 -8.16 -21.94 4.94
C PRO A 61 -9.33 -22.88 5.29
N ASN A 62 -10.55 -22.33 5.29
CA ASN A 62 -11.76 -23.16 5.40
C ASN A 62 -12.12 -23.79 4.04
N SER A 63 -11.87 -23.07 2.95
CA SER A 63 -12.02 -23.58 1.58
C SER A 63 -11.12 -22.79 0.63
N GLY A 64 -11.00 -23.27 -0.60
CA GLY A 64 -10.11 -22.70 -1.62
C GLY A 64 -8.71 -23.27 -1.53
N ASP A 65 -7.89 -22.92 -2.49
CA ASP A 65 -6.58 -23.53 -2.68
C ASP A 65 -5.47 -22.48 -2.84
N ILE A 66 -4.28 -22.83 -2.37
CA ILE A 66 -3.06 -22.04 -2.51
C ILE A 66 -2.04 -22.89 -3.24
N TYR A 67 -1.46 -22.33 -4.30
CA TYR A 67 -0.41 -22.96 -5.09
C TYR A 67 0.84 -22.09 -5.03
N ILE A 68 2.01 -22.74 -4.93
CA ILE A 68 3.32 -22.11 -5.04
C ILE A 68 4.09 -22.90 -6.10
N ASP A 69 4.64 -22.24 -7.10
CA ASP A 69 5.27 -22.89 -8.26
C ASP A 69 4.40 -23.99 -8.88
N GLY A 70 3.09 -23.74 -9.00
CA GLY A 70 2.11 -24.68 -9.53
C GLY A 70 1.79 -25.89 -8.63
N GLN A 71 2.39 -25.97 -7.43
CA GLN A 71 2.11 -27.04 -6.47
C GLN A 71 1.12 -26.58 -5.41
N ARG A 72 0.04 -27.33 -5.21
CA ARG A 72 -0.91 -27.08 -4.13
C ARG A 72 -0.23 -27.26 -2.77
N VAL A 73 -0.32 -26.24 -1.89
CA VAL A 73 0.42 -26.22 -0.62
C VAL A 73 -0.46 -26.20 0.63
N ASN A 74 -1.78 -26.35 0.52
CA ASN A 74 -2.69 -26.30 1.68
C ASN A 74 -2.28 -27.25 2.80
N ASP A 75 -1.85 -28.46 2.44
CA ASP A 75 -1.47 -29.54 3.36
C ASP A 75 0.04 -29.58 3.63
N VAL A 76 0.82 -28.66 3.04
CA VAL A 76 2.27 -28.59 3.22
C VAL A 76 2.58 -27.73 4.47
N PRO A 77 3.32 -28.25 5.46
CA PRO A 77 3.73 -27.49 6.62
C PRO A 77 4.56 -26.25 6.25
N ALA A 78 4.39 -25.15 6.99
CA ALA A 78 5.07 -23.87 6.75
C ALA A 78 6.60 -24.01 6.50
N ALA A 79 7.26 -24.83 7.32
CA ALA A 79 8.71 -25.08 7.20
C ALA A 79 9.16 -25.72 5.87
N LYS A 80 8.22 -26.27 5.09
CA LYS A 80 8.50 -26.95 3.81
C LYS A 80 8.02 -26.17 2.58
N ARG A 81 7.42 -24.99 2.76
CA ARG A 81 6.90 -24.15 1.65
C ARG A 81 7.97 -23.30 0.96
N GLY A 82 9.22 -23.30 1.43
CA GLY A 82 10.30 -22.48 0.86
C GLY A 82 10.10 -20.98 1.07
N ILE A 83 9.37 -20.58 2.11
CA ILE A 83 9.00 -19.19 2.40
C ILE A 83 9.83 -18.64 3.57
N GLY A 84 10.36 -17.42 3.41
CA GLY A 84 10.86 -16.61 4.49
C GLY A 84 9.75 -15.73 5.08
N PHE A 85 9.63 -15.66 6.40
CA PHE A 85 8.59 -14.86 7.04
C PHE A 85 9.17 -13.88 8.06
N VAL A 86 8.78 -12.60 7.95
CA VAL A 86 9.10 -11.54 8.91
C VAL A 86 7.83 -11.11 9.63
N PHE A 87 7.78 -11.32 10.94
CA PHE A 87 6.63 -10.97 11.78
C PHE A 87 6.65 -9.49 12.17
N GLN A 88 5.50 -8.91 12.42
CA GLN A 88 5.31 -7.52 12.84
C GLN A 88 6.18 -7.11 14.05
N ASN A 89 6.35 -8.00 15.03
CA ASN A 89 7.17 -7.79 16.22
C ASN A 89 8.59 -8.34 16.07
N TYR A 90 9.01 -8.65 14.82
CA TYR A 90 10.27 -9.28 14.43
C TYR A 90 10.47 -10.70 14.97
N ALA A 91 9.83 -11.09 16.06
CA ALA A 91 9.89 -12.40 16.72
C ALA A 91 11.32 -12.95 16.88
N LEU A 92 12.27 -12.07 17.26
CA LEU A 92 13.66 -12.48 17.51
C LEU A 92 13.74 -13.28 18.81
N PHE A 93 14.57 -14.30 18.81
CA PHE A 93 14.89 -15.08 20.01
C PHE A 93 15.72 -14.25 20.97
N ARG A 94 15.14 -13.82 22.07
CA ARG A 94 15.72 -12.82 22.99
C ARG A 94 17.01 -13.27 23.67
N TYR A 95 17.18 -14.59 23.85
CA TYR A 95 18.33 -15.23 24.51
C TYR A 95 19.39 -15.73 23.52
N MET A 96 19.21 -15.45 22.23
CA MET A 96 20.14 -15.76 21.17
C MET A 96 20.82 -14.50 20.67
N THR A 97 22.09 -14.61 20.28
CA THR A 97 22.81 -13.52 19.64
C THR A 97 22.24 -13.21 18.26
N VAL A 98 22.69 -12.14 17.61
CA VAL A 98 22.40 -11.83 16.21
C VAL A 98 22.80 -13.01 15.31
N TYR A 99 24.00 -13.53 15.52
CA TYR A 99 24.51 -14.69 14.76
C TYR A 99 23.57 -15.90 14.92
N ASP A 100 23.24 -16.26 16.16
CA ASP A 100 22.41 -17.45 16.43
C ASP A 100 20.98 -17.28 15.90
N ASN A 101 20.41 -16.07 15.97
CA ASN A 101 19.11 -15.77 15.37
C ASN A 101 19.11 -16.04 13.85
N VAL A 102 20.14 -15.59 13.12
CA VAL A 102 20.24 -15.80 11.67
C VAL A 102 20.58 -17.24 11.34
N ALA A 103 21.43 -17.90 12.13
CA ALA A 103 21.83 -19.29 11.94
C ALA A 103 20.73 -20.30 12.22
N PHE A 104 19.73 -19.96 13.04
CA PHE A 104 18.75 -20.88 13.62
C PHE A 104 18.09 -21.82 12.60
N GLY A 105 17.56 -21.28 11.50
CA GLY A 105 16.91 -22.08 10.46
C GLY A 105 17.88 -23.05 9.75
N LEU A 106 19.12 -22.63 9.57
CA LEU A 106 20.17 -23.46 8.95
C LEU A 106 20.61 -24.60 9.89
N GLU A 107 20.68 -24.34 11.19
CA GLU A 107 20.99 -25.35 12.21
C GLU A 107 19.89 -26.42 12.29
N LEU A 108 18.60 -26.02 12.27
CA LEU A 108 17.48 -26.94 12.20
C LEU A 108 17.51 -27.81 10.94
N ALA A 109 17.94 -27.22 9.82
CA ALA A 109 18.13 -27.95 8.55
C ALA A 109 19.41 -28.80 8.54
N LYS A 110 20.19 -28.85 9.64
CA LYS A 110 21.47 -29.61 9.79
C LYS A 110 22.51 -29.24 8.75
N VAL A 111 22.54 -27.99 8.30
CA VAL A 111 23.58 -27.47 7.39
C VAL A 111 24.96 -27.54 8.08
N PRO A 112 26.03 -27.85 7.39
CA PRO A 112 27.39 -27.90 7.97
C PRO A 112 27.79 -26.55 8.59
N LYS A 113 28.41 -26.55 9.78
CA LYS A 113 28.82 -25.33 10.51
C LYS A 113 29.65 -24.35 9.67
N LYS A 114 30.51 -24.86 8.78
CA LYS A 114 31.32 -24.02 7.89
C LYS A 114 30.46 -23.23 6.90
N GLU A 115 29.41 -23.84 6.36
CA GLU A 115 28.47 -23.22 5.43
C GLU A 115 27.56 -22.23 6.17
N ILE A 116 27.07 -22.59 7.37
CA ILE A 116 26.30 -21.68 8.23
C ILE A 116 27.11 -20.42 8.49
N LYS A 117 28.36 -20.53 8.93
CA LYS A 117 29.24 -19.39 9.20
C LYS A 117 29.38 -18.49 7.97
N LYS A 118 29.64 -19.09 6.80
CA LYS A 118 29.76 -18.35 5.54
C LYS A 118 28.47 -17.60 5.23
N ARG A 119 27.33 -18.31 5.23
CA ARG A 119 26.01 -17.73 4.90
C ARG A 119 25.59 -16.63 5.86
N VAL A 120 25.78 -16.81 7.17
CA VAL A 120 25.46 -15.79 8.19
C VAL A 120 26.35 -14.56 7.99
N THR A 121 27.64 -14.72 7.76
CA THR A 121 28.55 -13.59 7.51
C THR A 121 28.11 -12.79 6.28
N GLU A 122 27.80 -13.45 5.16
CA GLU A 122 27.29 -12.82 3.93
C GLU A 122 25.98 -12.03 4.18
N LEU A 123 25.05 -12.62 4.96
CA LEU A 123 23.79 -11.97 5.26
C LEU A 123 23.95 -10.78 6.20
N LEU A 124 24.82 -10.86 7.20
CA LEU A 124 25.09 -9.74 8.10
C LEU A 124 25.80 -8.58 7.37
N GLU A 125 26.69 -8.91 6.43
CA GLU A 125 27.28 -7.90 5.55
C GLU A 125 26.23 -7.26 4.65
N LEU A 126 25.41 -8.07 3.97
CA LEU A 126 24.32 -7.63 3.09
C LEU A 126 23.33 -6.71 3.81
N THR A 127 23.02 -6.99 5.08
CA THR A 127 22.06 -6.23 5.89
C THR A 127 22.69 -5.08 6.68
N GLY A 128 24.01 -4.86 6.54
CA GLY A 128 24.74 -3.80 7.24
C GLY A 128 24.84 -4.03 8.75
N LEU A 129 24.94 -5.30 9.17
CA LEU A 129 25.05 -5.71 10.58
C LEU A 129 26.43 -6.32 10.92
N SER A 130 27.42 -6.14 10.06
CA SER A 130 28.80 -6.59 10.33
C SER A 130 29.32 -6.04 11.65
N GLY A 131 29.98 -6.89 12.46
CA GLY A 131 30.49 -6.54 13.78
C GLY A 131 29.44 -6.59 14.90
N MET A 132 28.18 -6.97 14.59
CA MET A 132 27.10 -7.10 15.59
C MET A 132 26.77 -8.55 15.94
N GLU A 133 27.54 -9.52 15.44
CA GLU A 133 27.28 -10.96 15.54
C GLU A 133 27.00 -11.43 16.96
N LYS A 134 27.74 -10.85 17.93
CA LYS A 134 27.67 -11.23 19.35
C LYS A 134 26.65 -10.45 20.17
N ARG A 135 25.98 -9.43 19.56
CA ARG A 135 24.96 -8.65 20.25
C ARG A 135 23.66 -9.45 20.40
N TYR A 136 22.91 -9.10 21.45
CA TYR A 136 21.57 -9.62 21.70
C TYR A 136 20.50 -8.63 21.21
N PRO A 137 19.26 -9.07 20.93
CA PRO A 137 18.18 -8.22 20.43
C PRO A 137 17.89 -6.97 21.27
N ASN A 138 18.07 -7.03 22.59
CA ASN A 138 17.88 -5.89 23.50
C ASN A 138 18.98 -4.82 23.38
N GLN A 139 20.08 -5.12 22.71
CA GLN A 139 21.20 -4.20 22.46
C GLN A 139 21.11 -3.53 21.07
N LEU A 140 20.02 -3.74 20.36
CA LEU A 140 19.81 -3.28 18.98
C LEU A 140 18.73 -2.20 18.92
N SER A 141 18.88 -1.26 17.96
CA SER A 141 17.78 -0.35 17.59
C SER A 141 16.63 -1.10 16.90
N GLY A 142 15.46 -0.45 16.77
CA GLY A 142 14.32 -1.03 16.05
C GLY A 142 14.68 -1.48 14.63
N GLY A 143 15.30 -0.60 13.85
CA GLY A 143 15.75 -0.91 12.50
C GLY A 143 16.81 -2.02 12.43
N GLN A 144 17.72 -2.08 13.41
CA GLN A 144 18.68 -3.19 13.49
C GLN A 144 17.98 -4.52 13.80
N ARG A 145 17.01 -4.56 14.70
CA ARG A 145 16.20 -5.76 14.96
C ARG A 145 15.46 -6.24 13.72
N GLN A 146 14.89 -5.31 12.96
CA GLN A 146 14.23 -5.64 11.69
C GLN A 146 15.21 -6.26 10.68
N ARG A 147 16.38 -5.66 10.50
CA ARG A 147 17.42 -6.20 9.60
C ARG A 147 17.89 -7.60 10.03
N VAL A 148 17.97 -7.88 11.33
CA VAL A 148 18.25 -9.24 11.84
C VAL A 148 17.12 -10.21 11.49
N ALA A 149 15.83 -9.81 11.66
CA ALA A 149 14.69 -10.64 11.29
C ALA A 149 14.65 -10.92 9.79
N PHE A 150 15.00 -9.93 8.97
CA PHE A 150 15.14 -10.07 7.52
C PHE A 150 16.27 -11.02 7.16
N ALA A 151 17.46 -10.85 7.73
CA ALA A 151 18.59 -11.77 7.52
C ALA A 151 18.24 -13.21 7.92
N ARG A 152 17.53 -13.40 9.05
CA ARG A 152 17.03 -14.71 9.49
C ARG A 152 16.07 -15.33 8.47
N ALA A 153 15.13 -14.53 7.94
CA ALA A 153 14.17 -14.99 6.95
C ALA A 153 14.85 -15.39 5.63
N LEU A 154 15.93 -14.71 5.25
CA LEU A 154 16.73 -15.01 4.05
C LEU A 154 17.72 -16.16 4.21
N ALA A 155 18.07 -16.54 5.45
CA ALA A 155 19.11 -17.53 5.68
C ALA A 155 18.87 -18.87 4.97
N PRO A 156 17.65 -19.45 4.98
CA PRO A 156 17.35 -20.68 4.25
C PRO A 156 17.29 -20.55 2.72
N ASN A 157 17.58 -19.37 2.17
CA ASN A 157 17.45 -19.07 0.75
C ASN A 157 16.03 -19.27 0.20
N PRO A 158 15.03 -18.56 0.76
CA PRO A 158 13.65 -18.73 0.34
C PRO A 158 13.41 -18.20 -1.07
N GLN A 159 12.38 -18.73 -1.73
CA GLN A 159 11.93 -18.25 -3.04
C GLN A 159 10.86 -17.17 -2.94
N VAL A 160 10.18 -17.12 -1.79
CA VAL A 160 9.13 -16.13 -1.47
C VAL A 160 9.43 -15.52 -0.11
N LEU A 161 9.26 -14.22 0.01
CA LEU A 161 9.43 -13.48 1.26
C LEU A 161 8.10 -12.81 1.65
N LEU A 162 7.62 -13.10 2.84
CA LEU A 162 6.39 -12.54 3.39
C LEU A 162 6.73 -11.63 4.58
N LEU A 163 6.20 -10.40 4.58
CA LEU A 163 6.45 -9.42 5.63
C LEU A 163 5.12 -8.88 6.17
N ASP A 164 4.88 -9.10 7.45
CA ASP A 164 3.67 -8.66 8.16
C ASP A 164 3.98 -7.35 8.89
N GLU A 165 3.48 -6.21 8.38
CA GLU A 165 3.69 -4.85 8.89
C GLU A 165 5.15 -4.54 9.27
N PRO A 166 6.10 -4.68 8.35
CA PRO A 166 7.52 -4.62 8.68
C PRO A 166 7.97 -3.28 9.27
N PHE A 167 7.24 -2.20 9.06
CA PHE A 167 7.65 -0.85 9.48
C PHE A 167 6.85 -0.28 10.66
N ALA A 168 5.88 -1.02 11.21
CA ALA A 168 4.93 -0.52 12.22
C ALA A 168 5.58 -0.04 13.54
N ALA A 169 6.72 -0.62 13.93
CA ALA A 169 7.37 -0.36 15.22
C ALA A 169 8.59 0.57 15.14
N ILE A 170 8.68 1.39 14.07
CA ILE A 170 9.86 2.21 13.76
C ILE A 170 9.47 3.68 13.68
N ASP A 171 10.35 4.56 14.16
CA ASP A 171 10.16 6.01 14.04
C ASP A 171 10.17 6.48 12.57
N ALA A 172 9.49 7.59 12.28
CA ALA A 172 9.23 8.04 10.91
C ALA A 172 10.50 8.30 10.08
N LYS A 173 11.58 8.80 10.69
CA LYS A 173 12.83 9.10 9.97
C LYS A 173 13.54 7.81 9.53
N VAL A 174 13.66 6.86 10.45
CA VAL A 174 14.31 5.56 10.17
C VAL A 174 13.44 4.70 9.25
N ARG A 175 12.12 4.88 9.28
CA ARG A 175 11.16 4.16 8.44
C ARG A 175 11.42 4.39 6.94
N THR A 176 11.61 5.64 6.51
CA THR A 176 11.90 5.96 5.10
C THR A 176 13.21 5.31 4.62
N GLU A 177 14.28 5.40 5.41
CA GLU A 177 15.56 4.76 5.07
C GLU A 177 15.42 3.24 4.97
N LEU A 178 14.63 2.64 5.84
CA LEU A 178 14.40 1.20 5.86
C LEU A 178 13.52 0.72 4.70
N ARG A 179 12.51 1.48 4.30
CA ARG A 179 11.68 1.19 3.12
C ARG A 179 12.56 1.11 1.86
N ASN A 180 13.36 2.16 1.62
CA ASN A 180 14.26 2.22 0.48
C ASN A 180 15.25 1.05 0.49
N TRP A 181 15.90 0.81 1.63
CA TRP A 181 16.82 -0.30 1.80
C TRP A 181 16.16 -1.66 1.52
N LEU A 182 14.94 -1.87 2.04
CA LEU A 182 14.23 -3.14 1.87
C LEU A 182 13.85 -3.36 0.40
N ARG A 183 13.31 -2.33 -0.28
CA ARG A 183 13.01 -2.40 -1.71
C ARG A 183 14.25 -2.72 -2.53
N GLU A 184 15.35 -2.01 -2.31
CA GLU A 184 16.61 -2.28 -2.99
C GLU A 184 17.09 -3.72 -2.79
N MET A 185 16.99 -4.23 -1.56
CA MET A 185 17.39 -5.60 -1.23
C MET A 185 16.53 -6.64 -1.93
N VAL A 186 15.21 -6.50 -1.89
CA VAL A 186 14.28 -7.45 -2.52
C VAL A 186 14.48 -7.49 -4.04
N VAL A 187 14.56 -6.31 -4.67
CA VAL A 187 14.81 -6.18 -6.12
C VAL A 187 16.18 -6.76 -6.51
N LYS A 188 17.24 -6.46 -5.73
CA LYS A 188 18.58 -6.99 -5.96
C LYS A 188 18.66 -8.51 -5.88
N LEU A 189 17.89 -9.10 -4.96
CA LEU A 189 17.85 -10.55 -4.75
C LEU A 189 16.90 -11.26 -5.74
N GLY A 190 16.01 -10.52 -6.43
CA GLY A 190 15.02 -11.09 -7.35
C GLY A 190 14.01 -12.00 -6.67
N ILE A 191 13.71 -11.78 -5.38
CA ILE A 191 12.81 -12.61 -4.59
C ILE A 191 11.39 -12.09 -4.72
N THR A 192 10.43 -12.94 -5.04
CA THR A 192 9.00 -12.61 -4.96
C THR A 192 8.63 -12.26 -3.53
N SER A 193 8.04 -11.11 -3.32
CA SER A 193 7.80 -10.60 -1.97
C SER A 193 6.39 -10.08 -1.79
N ILE A 194 5.77 -10.40 -0.66
CA ILE A 194 4.47 -9.86 -0.27
C ILE A 194 4.63 -9.10 1.04
N PHE A 195 4.22 -7.83 1.03
CA PHE A 195 4.17 -6.97 2.20
C PHE A 195 2.72 -6.73 2.61
N VAL A 196 2.45 -6.74 3.89
CA VAL A 196 1.20 -6.25 4.45
C VAL A 196 1.50 -4.96 5.19
N THR A 197 0.73 -3.91 4.90
CA THR A 197 0.79 -2.64 5.65
C THR A 197 -0.60 -1.99 5.71
N HIS A 198 -0.76 -1.04 6.60
CA HIS A 198 -1.91 -0.13 6.65
C HIS A 198 -1.54 1.28 6.17
N ASP A 199 -0.27 1.51 5.85
CA ASP A 199 0.27 2.80 5.40
C ASP A 199 0.27 2.83 3.86
N GLN A 200 -0.46 3.80 3.29
CA GLN A 200 -0.59 3.97 1.84
C GLN A 200 0.71 4.44 1.20
N ASP A 201 1.45 5.32 1.87
CA ASP A 201 2.72 5.84 1.36
C ASP A 201 3.74 4.70 1.24
N GLU A 202 3.74 3.77 2.22
CA GLU A 202 4.58 2.57 2.16
C GLU A 202 4.24 1.71 0.94
N ALA A 203 2.95 1.52 0.66
CA ALA A 203 2.52 0.72 -0.47
C ALA A 203 2.93 1.36 -1.81
N VAL A 204 2.64 2.64 -1.98
CA VAL A 204 2.95 3.37 -3.23
C VAL A 204 4.47 3.42 -3.52
N GLU A 205 5.29 3.57 -2.47
CA GLU A 205 6.76 3.66 -2.63
C GLU A 205 7.43 2.30 -2.87
N VAL A 206 6.86 1.21 -2.34
CA VAL A 206 7.54 -0.09 -2.34
C VAL A 206 7.00 -1.05 -3.41
N ALA A 207 5.72 -0.99 -3.74
CA ALA A 207 5.05 -1.97 -4.59
C ALA A 207 5.38 -1.86 -6.07
N ASP A 208 5.48 -2.99 -6.74
CA ASP A 208 5.27 -3.12 -8.18
C ASP A 208 3.76 -3.26 -8.47
N GLU A 209 3.05 -3.98 -7.58
CA GLU A 209 1.61 -4.15 -7.61
C GLU A 209 1.00 -4.04 -6.20
N ILE A 210 -0.17 -3.39 -6.10
CA ILE A 210 -0.92 -3.23 -4.85
C ILE A 210 -2.20 -4.07 -4.93
N ILE A 211 -2.51 -4.79 -3.86
CA ILE A 211 -3.81 -5.44 -3.64
C ILE A 211 -4.53 -4.67 -2.54
N ILE A 212 -5.67 -4.07 -2.87
CA ILE A 212 -6.53 -3.38 -1.90
C ILE A 212 -7.58 -4.35 -1.41
N THR A 213 -7.61 -4.56 -0.09
CA THR A 213 -8.60 -5.43 0.56
C THR A 213 -9.57 -4.63 1.42
N ASN A 214 -10.85 -5.01 1.37
CA ASN A 214 -11.88 -4.43 2.22
C ASN A 214 -12.92 -5.50 2.59
N HIS A 215 -13.36 -5.53 3.84
CA HIS A 215 -14.38 -6.46 4.35
C HIS A 215 -14.21 -7.93 3.92
N GLY A 216 -12.95 -8.37 3.76
CA GLY A 216 -12.61 -9.76 3.38
C GLY A 216 -12.65 -10.03 1.87
N HIS A 217 -12.77 -9.01 1.02
CA HIS A 217 -12.67 -9.07 -0.43
C HIS A 217 -11.47 -8.31 -0.96
N ILE A 218 -11.05 -8.63 -2.19
CA ILE A 218 -10.17 -7.76 -2.97
C ILE A 218 -11.05 -6.75 -3.68
N GLU A 219 -10.81 -5.46 -3.44
CA GLU A 219 -11.50 -4.35 -4.10
C GLU A 219 -10.89 -4.04 -5.45
N GLN A 220 -9.57 -3.99 -5.51
CA GLN A 220 -8.82 -3.73 -6.72
C GLN A 220 -7.39 -4.25 -6.59
N MET A 221 -6.79 -4.59 -7.73
CA MET A 221 -5.39 -4.96 -7.88
C MET A 221 -4.80 -4.26 -9.09
N GLY A 222 -3.57 -3.76 -8.99
CA GLY A 222 -2.87 -3.09 -10.07
C GLY A 222 -1.63 -2.34 -9.60
N THR A 223 -0.93 -1.71 -10.52
CA THR A 223 0.19 -0.83 -10.17
C THR A 223 -0.28 0.37 -9.35
N PRO A 224 0.58 0.98 -8.51
CA PRO A 224 0.22 2.18 -7.74
C PRO A 224 -0.42 3.29 -8.61
N MET A 225 0.11 3.49 -9.82
CA MET A 225 -0.38 4.49 -10.76
C MET A 225 -1.76 4.16 -11.33
N GLU A 226 -2.01 2.90 -11.67
CA GLU A 226 -3.32 2.44 -12.17
C GLU A 226 -4.40 2.61 -11.10
N ILE A 227 -4.15 2.13 -9.88
CA ILE A 227 -5.08 2.26 -8.77
C ILE A 227 -5.40 3.73 -8.47
N TYR A 228 -4.39 4.60 -8.54
CA TYR A 228 -4.59 6.03 -8.29
C TYR A 228 -5.40 6.70 -9.41
N LYS A 229 -5.08 6.42 -10.68
CA LYS A 229 -5.69 7.07 -11.86
C LYS A 229 -7.02 6.45 -12.27
N SER A 230 -7.25 5.19 -11.98
CA SER A 230 -8.43 4.43 -12.41
C SER A 230 -8.96 3.59 -11.25
N PRO A 231 -9.47 4.24 -10.16
CA PRO A 231 -10.06 3.51 -9.04
C PRO A 231 -11.35 2.80 -9.48
N ASP A 232 -11.49 1.51 -9.18
CA ASP A 232 -12.65 0.72 -9.56
C ASP A 232 -13.89 1.01 -8.69
N THR A 233 -13.67 1.47 -7.44
CA THR A 233 -14.76 1.74 -6.49
C THR A 233 -14.55 3.07 -5.78
N PRO A 234 -15.63 3.70 -5.25
CA PRO A 234 -15.52 4.88 -4.41
C PRO A 234 -14.63 4.64 -3.18
N PHE A 235 -14.67 3.42 -2.64
CA PHE A 235 -13.80 3.02 -1.53
C PHE A 235 -12.32 3.12 -1.92
N VAL A 236 -11.91 2.59 -3.07
CA VAL A 236 -10.53 2.66 -3.54
C VAL A 236 -10.11 4.10 -3.77
N ALA A 237 -10.95 4.90 -4.43
CA ALA A 237 -10.67 6.32 -4.68
C ALA A 237 -10.48 7.13 -3.39
N GLN A 238 -11.23 6.82 -2.34
CA GLN A 238 -11.11 7.43 -1.04
C GLN A 238 -9.93 6.86 -0.24
N PHE A 239 -9.71 5.56 -0.32
CA PHE A 239 -8.69 4.87 0.45
C PHE A 239 -7.29 5.20 -0.06
N ILE A 240 -7.09 5.37 -1.38
CA ILE A 240 -5.80 5.77 -1.96
C ILE A 240 -5.79 7.26 -2.27
N GLY A 241 -5.02 8.00 -1.49
CA GLY A 241 -4.90 9.45 -1.60
C GLY A 241 -5.97 10.18 -0.81
N ARG A 242 -5.97 11.50 -0.98
CA ARG A 242 -6.96 12.39 -0.34
C ARG A 242 -8.03 12.73 -1.34
N SER A 243 -9.28 12.62 -0.94
CA SER A 243 -10.40 12.85 -1.85
C SER A 243 -11.60 13.39 -1.10
N SER A 244 -12.38 14.23 -1.78
CA SER A 244 -13.72 14.64 -1.31
C SER A 244 -14.77 13.74 -1.95
N ILE A 245 -15.62 13.10 -1.13
CA ILE A 245 -16.79 12.38 -1.63
C ILE A 245 -17.95 13.36 -1.75
N VAL A 246 -18.64 13.32 -2.88
CA VAL A 246 -19.75 14.21 -3.18
C VAL A 246 -20.94 13.37 -3.65
N GLU A 247 -22.02 13.40 -2.88
CA GLU A 247 -23.27 12.67 -3.19
C GLU A 247 -24.10 13.36 -4.28
N HIS A 248 -24.02 14.69 -4.37
CA HIS A 248 -24.82 15.53 -5.28
C HIS A 248 -23.92 16.39 -6.17
N TYR A 249 -23.03 15.73 -6.93
CA TYR A 249 -22.06 16.39 -7.78
C TYR A 249 -22.69 17.16 -8.95
N GLU A 250 -23.92 16.84 -9.34
CA GLU A 250 -24.70 17.55 -10.35
C GLU A 250 -25.06 19.00 -9.94
N ARG A 251 -24.85 19.36 -8.68
CA ARG A 251 -24.94 20.74 -8.20
C ARG A 251 -23.69 21.56 -8.49
N LEU A 252 -22.59 20.90 -8.82
CA LEU A 252 -21.34 21.55 -9.19
C LEU A 252 -21.42 22.01 -10.65
N LEU A 253 -20.99 23.24 -10.89
CA LEU A 253 -21.04 23.84 -12.21
C LEU A 253 -20.22 23.04 -13.23
N GLY A 254 -20.84 22.73 -14.38
CA GLY A 254 -20.21 22.04 -15.51
C GLY A 254 -20.23 20.52 -15.45
N PHE A 255 -20.97 19.92 -14.48
CA PHE A 255 -21.13 18.48 -14.41
C PHE A 255 -22.58 18.07 -14.53
N ASP A 256 -22.88 17.27 -15.56
CA ASP A 256 -24.24 16.74 -15.78
C ASP A 256 -24.47 15.46 -14.97
N PRO A 257 -25.70 15.18 -14.54
CA PRO A 257 -26.04 13.93 -13.90
C PRO A 257 -25.82 12.74 -14.88
N VAL A 258 -25.16 11.70 -14.39
CA VAL A 258 -24.99 10.43 -15.10
C VAL A 258 -26.01 9.44 -14.54
N GLU A 259 -26.76 8.76 -15.41
CA GLU A 259 -27.76 7.76 -15.02
C GLU A 259 -27.08 6.60 -14.26
N GLY A 260 -27.63 6.24 -13.11
CA GLY A 260 -27.06 5.18 -12.26
C GLY A 260 -25.90 5.62 -11.36
N ALA A 261 -25.45 6.88 -11.47
CA ALA A 261 -24.37 7.39 -10.62
C ALA A 261 -24.80 7.48 -9.15
N THR A 262 -23.96 6.97 -8.27
CA THR A 262 -24.21 6.94 -6.82
C THR A 262 -23.40 7.99 -6.08
N HIS A 263 -22.17 8.25 -6.52
CA HIS A 263 -21.21 9.15 -5.87
C HIS A 263 -20.27 9.77 -6.89
N ALA A 264 -19.72 10.93 -6.54
CA ALA A 264 -18.53 11.45 -7.19
C ALA A 264 -17.37 11.59 -6.20
N VAL A 265 -16.16 11.52 -6.72
CA VAL A 265 -14.94 11.73 -5.95
C VAL A 265 -14.10 12.79 -6.63
N ILE A 266 -13.72 13.80 -5.85
CA ILE A 266 -12.88 14.90 -6.32
C ILE A 266 -11.53 14.81 -5.61
N ARG A 267 -10.46 14.72 -6.39
CA ARG A 267 -9.09 14.76 -5.87
C ARG A 267 -8.62 16.21 -5.72
N PRO A 268 -7.79 16.52 -4.71
CA PRO A 268 -7.32 17.90 -4.48
C PRO A 268 -6.62 18.52 -5.70
N GLU A 269 -5.89 17.71 -6.47
CA GLU A 269 -5.20 18.16 -7.70
C GLU A 269 -6.16 18.47 -8.86
N PHE A 270 -7.43 18.07 -8.77
CA PHE A 270 -8.48 18.42 -9.74
C PHE A 270 -9.15 19.76 -9.44
N VAL A 271 -8.69 20.43 -8.39
CA VAL A 271 -9.30 21.66 -7.88
C VAL A 271 -8.29 22.78 -7.90
N ARG A 272 -8.69 23.91 -8.45
CA ARG A 272 -7.94 25.17 -8.34
C ARG A 272 -8.70 26.18 -7.52
N MET A 273 -8.00 26.88 -6.66
CA MET A 273 -8.53 27.94 -5.83
C MET A 273 -7.83 29.25 -6.10
N SER A 274 -8.60 30.34 -6.27
CA SER A 274 -8.13 31.71 -6.44
C SER A 274 -8.87 32.68 -5.53
N ARG A 275 -8.19 33.75 -5.09
CA ARG A 275 -8.80 34.87 -4.37
C ARG A 275 -9.41 35.90 -5.30
N SER A 276 -8.79 36.11 -6.44
CA SER A 276 -9.26 37.03 -7.46
C SER A 276 -10.29 36.36 -8.36
N GLU A 277 -11.16 37.17 -8.93
CA GLU A 277 -12.07 36.73 -9.98
C GLU A 277 -11.27 35.97 -11.06
N PRO A 278 -11.72 34.79 -11.48
CA PRO A 278 -10.98 34.04 -12.51
C PRO A 278 -10.87 34.86 -13.78
N PRO A 279 -9.81 34.70 -14.56
CA PRO A 279 -9.69 35.33 -15.88
C PRO A 279 -10.96 35.07 -16.69
N GLN A 280 -11.31 36.01 -17.60
CA GLN A 280 -12.58 36.04 -18.36
C GLN A 280 -12.99 34.73 -19.07
N HIS A 281 -12.11 33.73 -19.12
CA HIS A 281 -12.35 32.42 -19.74
C HIS A 281 -12.70 31.30 -18.75
N MET A 282 -12.83 31.57 -17.48
CA MET A 282 -13.22 30.56 -16.46
C MET A 282 -14.67 30.72 -16.00
N SER A 283 -15.61 30.56 -16.91
CA SER A 283 -17.07 30.52 -16.61
C SER A 283 -17.43 29.41 -15.62
N ALA A 284 -16.57 28.39 -15.49
CA ALA A 284 -16.75 27.20 -14.66
C ALA A 284 -16.36 27.38 -13.17
N ALA A 285 -15.84 28.55 -12.77
CA ALA A 285 -15.43 28.76 -11.39
C ALA A 285 -16.59 29.17 -10.48
N GLU A 286 -16.75 28.46 -9.39
CA GLU A 286 -17.79 28.70 -8.39
C GLU A 286 -17.23 29.50 -7.21
N ARG A 287 -18.15 30.21 -6.49
CA ARG A 287 -17.80 30.89 -5.25
C ARG A 287 -17.84 29.92 -4.08
N GLY A 288 -16.77 29.89 -3.29
CA GLY A 288 -16.68 29.09 -2.08
C GLY A 288 -16.24 29.92 -0.87
N ILE A 289 -16.41 29.33 0.30
CA ILE A 289 -15.97 29.90 1.59
C ILE A 289 -14.98 28.92 2.23
N VAL A 290 -13.80 29.40 2.59
CA VAL A 290 -12.79 28.60 3.29
C VAL A 290 -13.32 28.19 4.66
N LYS A 291 -13.40 26.91 4.94
CA LYS A 291 -13.86 26.32 6.21
C LYS A 291 -12.74 25.86 7.10
N ASP A 292 -11.66 25.37 6.50
CA ASP A 292 -10.50 24.88 7.26
C ASP A 292 -9.22 25.05 6.45
N VAL A 293 -8.08 25.17 7.16
CA VAL A 293 -6.73 25.29 6.57
C VAL A 293 -5.78 24.42 7.39
N ILE A 294 -5.30 23.34 6.81
CA ILE A 294 -4.48 22.34 7.49
C ILE A 294 -3.07 22.34 6.90
N PHE A 295 -2.05 22.64 7.70
CA PHE A 295 -0.65 22.55 7.28
C PHE A 295 -0.17 21.10 7.20
N ARG A 296 0.43 20.72 6.07
CA ARG A 296 0.90 19.37 5.78
C ARG A 296 2.42 19.23 5.66
N GLY A 297 3.15 20.26 6.03
CA GLY A 297 4.61 20.28 5.97
C GLY A 297 5.13 20.99 4.69
N ASN A 298 4.73 20.55 3.51
CA ASN A 298 5.16 21.12 2.22
C ASN A 298 4.04 21.90 1.49
N HIS A 299 2.77 21.77 1.92
CA HIS A 299 1.61 22.48 1.36
C HIS A 299 0.55 22.70 2.43
N LEU A 300 -0.52 23.39 2.07
CA LEU A 300 -1.74 23.51 2.85
C LEU A 300 -2.86 22.73 2.17
N ASP A 301 -3.59 21.89 2.94
CA ASP A 301 -4.92 21.45 2.54
C ASP A 301 -5.91 22.56 2.92
N VAL A 302 -6.68 23.03 1.97
CA VAL A 302 -7.71 24.02 2.19
C VAL A 302 -9.07 23.38 1.91
N VAL A 303 -9.92 23.35 2.93
CA VAL A 303 -11.31 22.88 2.79
C VAL A 303 -12.18 24.07 2.45
N VAL A 304 -12.81 24.03 1.29
CA VAL A 304 -13.69 25.08 0.79
C VAL A 304 -15.12 24.55 0.67
N ASP A 305 -16.07 25.27 1.22
CA ASP A 305 -17.49 25.00 1.05
C ASP A 305 -17.97 25.66 -0.26
N VAL A 306 -18.39 24.84 -1.20
CA VAL A 306 -18.97 25.27 -2.48
C VAL A 306 -20.43 24.84 -2.51
N GLY A 307 -21.34 25.79 -2.27
CA GLY A 307 -22.79 25.50 -2.28
C GLY A 307 -23.26 24.45 -1.27
N GLY A 308 -22.56 24.29 -0.13
CA GLY A 308 -22.83 23.28 0.88
C GLY A 308 -22.02 21.97 0.69
N ILE A 309 -21.18 21.89 -0.34
CA ILE A 309 -20.33 20.75 -0.63
C ILE A 309 -18.89 21.06 -0.18
N PRO A 310 -18.30 20.30 0.76
CA PRO A 310 -16.93 20.49 1.18
C PRO A 310 -15.95 19.93 0.15
N ILE A 311 -15.13 20.79 -0.44
CA ILE A 311 -14.10 20.44 -1.42
C ILE A 311 -12.73 20.69 -0.81
N VAL A 312 -11.84 19.71 -0.92
CA VAL A 312 -10.43 19.84 -0.52
C VAL A 312 -9.60 20.23 -1.72
N THR A 313 -8.74 21.23 -1.56
CA THR A 313 -7.74 21.63 -2.56
C THR A 313 -6.38 21.81 -1.91
N GLU A 314 -5.32 21.62 -2.68
CA GLU A 314 -3.95 21.88 -2.25
C GLU A 314 -3.53 23.31 -2.58
N ARG A 315 -2.83 23.95 -1.64
CA ARG A 315 -2.26 25.28 -1.82
C ARG A 315 -0.78 25.27 -1.47
N SER A 316 0.05 25.71 -2.41
CA SER A 316 1.49 25.90 -2.19
C SER A 316 1.74 26.94 -1.09
N LEU A 317 2.79 26.71 -0.28
CA LEU A 317 3.27 27.64 0.74
C LEU A 317 3.87 28.94 0.13
N GLU A 318 4.19 28.94 -1.16
CA GLU A 318 4.68 30.13 -1.87
C GLU A 318 3.57 31.13 -2.18
N LYS A 319 2.30 30.70 -2.12
CA LYS A 319 1.14 31.57 -2.31
C LYS A 319 0.75 32.26 -1.00
N ASP A 320 0.17 33.46 -1.11
CA ASP A 320 -0.33 34.17 0.07
C ASP A 320 -1.23 33.28 0.93
N PRO A 321 -1.09 33.28 2.26
CA PRO A 321 -1.91 32.47 3.16
C PRO A 321 -3.39 32.84 3.04
N VAL A 322 -4.28 31.87 3.18
CA VAL A 322 -5.74 32.05 3.21
C VAL A 322 -6.26 31.86 4.63
N GLU A 323 -7.36 32.58 4.96
CA GLU A 323 -7.96 32.53 6.27
C GLU A 323 -9.33 31.85 6.25
N ILE A 324 -9.71 31.24 7.39
CA ILE A 324 -11.05 30.66 7.55
C ILE A 324 -12.10 31.76 7.44
N GLY A 325 -13.15 31.50 6.67
CA GLY A 325 -14.21 32.48 6.35
C GLY A 325 -13.93 33.33 5.11
N GLU A 326 -12.76 33.22 4.52
CA GLU A 326 -12.40 33.96 3.30
C GLU A 326 -13.23 33.45 2.12
N LYS A 327 -13.69 34.38 1.27
CA LYS A 327 -14.40 34.07 0.02
C LYS A 327 -13.36 33.85 -1.09
N VAL A 328 -13.51 32.74 -1.77
CA VAL A 328 -12.60 32.32 -2.85
C VAL A 328 -13.38 31.83 -4.05
N TYR A 329 -12.71 31.74 -5.20
CA TYR A 329 -13.22 31.08 -6.39
C TYR A 329 -12.59 29.68 -6.47
N VAL A 330 -13.42 28.67 -6.76
CA VAL A 330 -13.03 27.27 -6.88
C VAL A 330 -13.39 26.77 -8.27
N LEU A 331 -12.41 26.28 -8.98
CA LEU A 331 -12.60 25.60 -10.26
C LEU A 331 -12.33 24.12 -10.07
N ILE A 332 -13.33 23.29 -10.31
CA ILE A 332 -13.20 21.84 -10.38
C ILE A 332 -13.17 21.48 -11.86
N TYR A 333 -12.05 20.99 -12.34
CA TYR A 333 -11.91 20.75 -13.77
C TYR A 333 -12.21 19.30 -14.18
N ARG A 334 -12.22 18.35 -13.24
CA ARG A 334 -12.67 16.97 -13.43
C ARG A 334 -13.01 16.29 -12.11
N LEU A 335 -13.71 15.18 -12.19
CA LEU A 335 -14.04 14.33 -11.05
C LEU A 335 -14.25 12.88 -11.51
N TYR A 336 -14.17 11.94 -10.59
CA TYR A 336 -14.60 10.57 -10.83
C TYR A 336 -16.07 10.42 -10.46
N ILE A 337 -16.85 9.80 -11.34
CA ILE A 337 -18.24 9.41 -11.08
C ILE A 337 -18.28 7.89 -11.01
N PHE A 338 -19.02 7.37 -10.03
CA PHE A 338 -19.18 5.94 -9.80
C PHE A 338 -20.64 5.55 -9.97
N ASP A 339 -20.90 4.55 -10.81
CA ASP A 339 -22.14 3.80 -10.80
C ASP A 339 -21.93 2.41 -10.19
N GLU A 340 -22.92 1.51 -10.26
CA GLU A 340 -22.81 0.16 -9.70
C GLU A 340 -21.74 -0.72 -10.38
N ASN A 341 -21.32 -0.39 -11.61
CA ASN A 341 -20.49 -1.26 -12.46
C ASN A 341 -19.19 -0.61 -12.93
N GLN A 342 -19.12 0.72 -12.99
CA GLN A 342 -18.03 1.43 -13.66
C GLN A 342 -17.65 2.74 -12.97
N THR A 343 -16.43 3.15 -13.26
CA THR A 343 -15.92 4.47 -12.88
C THR A 343 -15.69 5.30 -14.13
N TYR A 344 -16.15 6.54 -14.10
CA TYR A 344 -15.98 7.50 -15.18
C TYR A 344 -15.15 8.67 -14.70
N LEU A 345 -14.09 9.03 -15.44
CA LEU A 345 -13.44 10.32 -15.28
C LEU A 345 -14.16 11.34 -16.17
N VAL A 346 -14.81 12.32 -15.55
CA VAL A 346 -15.60 13.33 -16.25
C VAL A 346 -14.92 14.69 -16.12
N GLU A 347 -14.73 15.37 -17.27
CA GLU A 347 -14.20 16.72 -17.32
C GLU A 347 -15.33 17.75 -17.25
N ASN A 348 -15.01 18.90 -16.67
CA ASN A 348 -15.96 20.01 -16.57
C ASN A 348 -16.25 20.59 -17.96
N ARG A 349 -17.50 20.50 -18.44
CA ARG A 349 -17.93 20.93 -19.77
C ARG A 349 -17.84 22.44 -20.02
N GLU A 350 -17.85 23.25 -18.96
CA GLU A 350 -17.75 24.71 -19.04
C GLU A 350 -16.29 25.17 -19.30
N MET A 351 -15.32 24.24 -19.28
CA MET A 351 -13.96 24.53 -19.71
C MET A 351 -13.90 24.53 -21.22
N GLN A 352 -13.48 25.64 -21.83
CA GLN A 352 -13.35 25.73 -23.29
C GLN A 352 -12.29 24.77 -23.82
N GLU A 353 -12.56 24.12 -24.97
CA GLU A 353 -11.60 23.32 -25.71
C GLU A 353 -10.33 24.14 -26.01
N GLY A 354 -9.21 23.79 -25.41
CA GLY A 354 -7.92 24.47 -25.57
C GLY A 354 -7.15 24.73 -24.29
N GLU A 355 -7.79 24.66 -23.12
CA GLU A 355 -7.12 24.77 -21.80
C GLU A 355 -6.73 23.37 -21.25
N VAL A 356 -5.95 22.62 -22.02
CA VAL A 356 -5.35 21.37 -21.53
C VAL A 356 -4.21 21.74 -20.59
N PHE A 357 -4.45 21.68 -19.31
CA PHE A 357 -3.40 21.80 -18.30
C PHE A 357 -2.63 20.49 -18.20
N TYR A 358 -1.46 20.44 -18.82
CA TYR A 358 -0.48 19.39 -18.54
C TYR A 358 -0.05 19.53 -17.07
N ILE A 359 -0.23 18.44 -16.29
CA ILE A 359 0.33 18.26 -14.95
C ILE A 359 1.78 17.84 -15.09
#